data_55a44b1397bf7ac16d9d3ad4fa91a4c3
#
_entry.id   55a44b1397bf7ac16d9d3ad4fa91a4c3
#
_cell.length_a   1.000
_cell.length_b   1.000
_cell.length_c   1.000
_cell.angle_alpha   90.00
_cell.angle_beta   90.00
_cell.angle_gamma   90.00
#
_symmetry.space_group_name_H-M   'P 1'
#
loop_
_entity.id
_entity.type
_entity.pdbx_description
1 polymer ?
#
loop_
_entity_poly.entity_id
_entity_poly.type
_entity_poly.pdbx_seq_one_letter_code
_entity_poly.pdbx_strand_id
1 'polypeptide(L)'
;MPSSCCRPLLTATGAHRLLYLVPAPGRRRVSCCNASQPVGFGPKPAVPITGGSTSRRVLPPVPDLQGKDVRANWNAVALAFLGDSVWELYVRRRFFAPPKRTSQYYDLVTSEVRAESQERYLEQLVAGPFLSPEEHDIIRWGNNAKITIPKRFSQSGKHAQTYRAATSIECLIGFLYLTDAQRLHHVMNYIGLGDGAEG
;
A
#
# COMPACT_ATOMS: atom_id res chain seq x y z
N MET A 1 38.28 1.05 -27.00
CA MET A 1 37.24 0.10 -26.57
C MET A 1 36.81 0.52 -25.18
N PRO A 2 35.73 1.27 -25.00
CA PRO A 2 35.24 1.63 -23.65
C PRO A 2 34.21 0.63 -23.17
N SER A 3 34.40 0.18 -21.96
CA SER A 3 33.58 -0.74 -21.17
C SER A 3 32.16 -0.25 -21.01
N SER A 4 31.24 -1.14 -21.29
CA SER A 4 29.81 -1.00 -21.06
C SER A 4 29.51 -0.88 -19.55
N CYS A 5 29.20 0.30 -19.09
CA CYS A 5 28.82 0.57 -17.71
C CYS A 5 27.32 0.26 -17.54
N CYS A 6 27.01 -0.67 -16.65
CA CYS A 6 25.65 -1.03 -16.25
C CYS A 6 24.83 0.20 -15.88
N ARG A 7 23.80 0.48 -16.65
CA ARG A 7 22.76 1.42 -16.27
C ARG A 7 21.89 0.77 -15.19
N PRO A 8 21.68 1.39 -14.03
CA PRO A 8 20.61 0.96 -13.14
C PRO A 8 19.27 1.33 -13.80
N LEU A 9 18.45 0.33 -14.11
CA LEU A 9 17.03 0.51 -14.41
C LEU A 9 16.32 1.02 -13.15
N LEU A 10 16.30 2.33 -12.98
CA LEU A 10 15.35 3.02 -12.11
C LEU A 10 14.04 3.11 -12.89
N THR A 11 13.30 2.00 -12.93
CA THR A 11 11.90 2.04 -13.27
C THR A 11 11.18 2.75 -12.12
N ALA A 12 10.76 3.98 -12.37
CA ALA A 12 9.87 4.73 -11.51
C ALA A 12 8.57 3.95 -11.34
N THR A 13 8.52 3.12 -10.30
CA THR A 13 7.28 2.55 -9.80
C THR A 13 6.37 3.71 -9.42
N GLY A 14 5.26 3.76 -10.13
CA GLY A 14 4.36 4.89 -10.11
C GLY A 14 3.72 5.14 -8.76
N ALA A 15 2.97 6.06 -8.66
CA ALA A 15 1.91 6.58 -7.84
C ALA A 15 2.32 7.16 -6.47
N HIS A 16 3.12 6.54 -5.65
CA HIS A 16 3.27 6.94 -4.25
C HIS A 16 4.66 7.39 -3.84
N ARG A 17 5.19 8.42 -4.51
CA ARG A 17 6.14 9.32 -3.89
C ARG A 17 5.41 10.58 -3.44
N LEU A 18 4.63 10.47 -2.39
CA LEU A 18 4.40 11.60 -1.52
C LEU A 18 5.75 11.93 -0.88
N LEU A 19 6.39 12.91 -1.44
CA LEU A 19 7.51 13.73 -1.05
C LEU A 19 7.97 13.53 0.41
N TYR A 20 8.88 12.61 0.64
CA TYR A 20 9.91 12.87 1.62
C TYR A 20 11.04 13.64 0.91
N LEU A 21 11.01 14.95 0.98
CA LEU A 21 12.20 15.80 0.90
C LEU A 21 12.96 15.62 2.21
N VAL A 22 13.62 14.47 2.34
CA VAL A 22 14.73 14.37 3.29
C VAL A 22 15.94 14.93 2.54
N PRO A 23 16.64 15.98 3.04
CA PRO A 23 17.87 16.43 2.44
C PRO A 23 18.87 15.26 2.45
N ALA A 24 19.45 14.96 1.30
CA ALA A 24 20.43 13.90 1.16
C ALA A 24 21.60 14.13 2.13
N PRO A 25 21.92 13.17 3.02
CA PRO A 25 23.16 13.23 3.76
C PRO A 25 24.32 13.10 2.79
N GLY A 26 25.33 13.95 2.96
CA GLY A 26 26.50 14.04 2.10
C GLY A 26 27.14 12.68 1.83
N ARG A 27 27.51 12.44 0.58
CA ARG A 27 28.18 11.23 0.12
C ARG A 27 29.50 11.04 0.89
N ARG A 28 29.50 10.16 1.87
CA ARG A 28 30.73 9.53 2.32
C ARG A 28 30.99 8.34 1.40
N ARG A 29 32.13 8.35 0.72
CA ARG A 29 32.64 7.16 0.02
C ARG A 29 32.85 6.06 1.06
N VAL A 30 32.05 5.01 0.98
CA VAL A 30 32.35 3.77 1.70
C VAL A 30 33.19 2.91 0.76
N SER A 31 34.43 2.69 1.14
CA SER A 31 35.37 1.78 0.48
C SER A 31 34.86 0.34 0.68
N CYS A 32 34.46 -0.31 -0.40
CA CYS A 32 34.13 -1.74 -0.40
C CYS A 32 35.39 -2.55 -0.63
N CYS A 33 36.06 -2.95 0.45
CA CYS A 33 37.01 -4.07 0.43
C CYS A 33 37.04 -4.68 1.82
N ASN A 34 36.24 -5.71 2.04
CA ASN A 34 36.69 -6.85 2.85
C ASN A 34 35.81 -8.07 2.55
N ALA A 35 36.42 -9.06 1.96
CA ALA A 35 35.86 -10.38 1.79
C ALA A 35 35.76 -11.04 3.17
N SER A 36 34.56 -11.21 3.69
CA SER A 36 34.29 -11.94 4.93
C SER A 36 33.47 -13.18 4.60
N GLN A 37 33.90 -14.27 5.16
CA GLN A 37 33.51 -15.66 4.98
C GLN A 37 31.99 -15.93 4.98
N PRO A 38 31.51 -16.98 4.29
CA PRO A 38 30.13 -17.38 4.31
C PRO A 38 29.74 -17.87 5.71
N VAL A 39 28.90 -17.13 6.39
CA VAL A 39 28.21 -17.61 7.60
C VAL A 39 27.20 -18.69 7.17
N GLY A 40 27.53 -19.93 7.51
CA GLY A 40 26.67 -21.07 7.29
C GLY A 40 25.34 -20.89 8.04
N PHE A 41 24.26 -20.73 7.29
CA PHE A 41 22.91 -20.87 7.83
C PHE A 41 22.63 -22.36 8.04
N GLY A 42 22.91 -22.86 9.23
CA GLY A 42 22.38 -24.15 9.66
C GLY A 42 20.84 -24.06 9.76
N PRO A 43 20.12 -25.17 9.54
CA PRO A 43 18.66 -25.18 9.66
C PRO A 43 18.28 -24.77 11.09
N LYS A 44 17.53 -23.66 11.23
CA LYS A 44 16.94 -23.28 12.50
C LYS A 44 16.01 -24.41 12.96
N PRO A 45 16.04 -24.81 14.24
CA PRO A 45 15.11 -25.79 14.76
C PRO A 45 13.67 -25.26 14.56
N ALA A 46 12.81 -26.10 13.99
CA ALA A 46 11.40 -25.81 13.84
C ALA A 46 10.80 -25.58 15.24
N VAL A 47 10.30 -24.39 15.50
CA VAL A 47 9.54 -24.10 16.70
C VAL A 47 8.21 -24.83 16.59
N PRO A 48 7.82 -25.69 17.56
CA PRO A 48 6.53 -26.36 17.52
C PRO A 48 5.42 -25.32 17.56
N ILE A 49 4.60 -25.26 16.52
CA ILE A 49 3.38 -24.45 16.53
C ILE A 49 2.37 -25.22 17.38
N THR A 50 2.38 -24.99 18.69
CA THR A 50 1.31 -25.44 19.57
C THR A 50 0.02 -24.72 19.17
N GLY A 51 -0.97 -25.52 18.76
CA GLY A 51 -2.27 -25.06 18.29
C GLY A 51 -3.07 -24.35 19.37
N GLY A 52 -2.97 -23.03 19.39
CA GLY A 52 -4.00 -22.16 19.96
C GLY A 52 -4.68 -21.46 18.78
N SER A 53 -5.99 -21.50 18.73
CA SER A 53 -6.81 -20.72 17.78
C SER A 53 -6.62 -19.23 18.04
N THR A 54 -5.44 -18.71 17.71
CA THR A 54 -5.17 -17.29 17.66
C THR A 54 -5.58 -16.83 16.28
N SER A 55 -6.64 -16.06 16.21
CA SER A 55 -6.97 -15.23 15.05
C SER A 55 -5.66 -14.68 14.47
N ARG A 56 -5.25 -15.19 13.31
CA ARG A 56 -4.04 -14.70 12.61
C ARG A 56 -4.25 -13.23 12.36
N ARG A 57 -3.58 -12.40 13.15
CA ARG A 57 -3.52 -10.97 12.86
C ARG A 57 -2.74 -10.81 11.56
N VAL A 58 -3.46 -10.52 10.49
CA VAL A 58 -2.91 -10.43 9.13
C VAL A 58 -2.17 -9.10 8.92
N LEU A 59 -2.52 -8.09 9.71
CA LEU A 59 -1.94 -6.75 9.67
C LEU A 59 -1.20 -6.43 10.98
N PRO A 60 -0.28 -5.46 10.95
CA PRO A 60 0.30 -4.91 12.17
C PRO A 60 -0.80 -4.46 13.14
N PRO A 61 -0.58 -4.52 14.45
CA PRO A 61 -1.56 -4.03 15.41
C PRO A 61 -1.79 -2.51 15.21
N VAL A 62 -3.03 -2.09 15.41
CA VAL A 62 -3.40 -0.67 15.38
C VAL A 62 -2.60 0.07 16.46
N PRO A 63 -2.04 1.26 16.17
CA PRO A 63 -1.37 2.07 17.17
C PRO A 63 -2.36 2.50 18.27
N ASP A 64 -1.85 2.75 19.48
CA ASP A 64 -2.69 3.29 20.56
C ASP A 64 -3.18 4.70 20.20
N LEU A 65 -4.46 4.82 19.93
CA LEU A 65 -5.10 6.09 19.61
C LEU A 65 -5.50 6.89 20.87
N GLN A 66 -5.20 6.38 22.07
CA GLN A 66 -5.53 7.01 23.34
C GLN A 66 -7.03 7.39 23.47
N GLY A 67 -7.92 6.57 22.92
CA GLY A 67 -9.36 6.82 22.89
C GLY A 67 -9.80 8.00 22.03
N LYS A 68 -8.91 8.56 21.20
CA LYS A 68 -9.23 9.68 20.33
C LYS A 68 -10.02 9.22 19.11
N ASP A 69 -11.01 10.01 18.74
CA ASP A 69 -11.74 9.82 17.48
C ASP A 69 -10.86 10.11 16.27
N VAL A 70 -10.87 9.21 15.30
CA VAL A 70 -9.99 9.27 14.12
C VAL A 70 -10.30 10.50 13.26
N ARG A 71 -11.57 10.80 13.01
CA ARG A 71 -11.95 11.95 12.16
C ARG A 71 -11.69 13.29 12.80
N ALA A 72 -11.79 13.37 14.12
CA ALA A 72 -11.58 14.62 14.85
C ALA A 72 -10.09 14.96 15.02
N ASN A 73 -9.21 13.96 15.05
CA ASN A 73 -7.82 14.16 15.43
C ASN A 73 -6.81 13.97 14.29
N TRP A 74 -7.17 13.29 13.21
CA TRP A 74 -6.31 13.11 12.03
C TRP A 74 -6.97 13.72 10.80
N ASN A 75 -6.16 14.10 9.82
CA ASN A 75 -6.66 14.59 8.54
C ASN A 75 -6.73 13.45 7.50
N ALA A 76 -7.56 13.65 6.47
CA ALA A 76 -7.77 12.68 5.41
C ALA A 76 -6.48 12.29 4.67
N VAL A 77 -5.52 13.22 4.54
CA VAL A 77 -4.23 12.97 3.85
C VAL A 77 -3.37 12.01 4.68
N ALA A 78 -3.34 12.14 6.00
CA ALA A 78 -2.60 11.22 6.86
C ALA A 78 -3.20 9.82 6.83
N LEU A 79 -4.54 9.72 6.79
CA LEU A 79 -5.22 8.44 6.64
C LEU A 79 -4.95 7.81 5.27
N ALA A 80 -5.00 8.58 4.20
CA ALA A 80 -4.67 8.10 2.87
C ALA A 80 -3.23 7.60 2.79
N PHE A 81 -2.28 8.32 3.38
CA PHE A 81 -0.88 7.91 3.44
C PHE A 81 -0.66 6.58 4.19
N LEU A 82 -1.38 6.37 5.30
CA LEU A 82 -1.38 5.10 6.02
C LEU A 82 -2.06 4.00 5.19
N GLY A 83 -3.21 4.32 4.60
CA GLY A 83 -4.00 3.39 3.81
C GLY A 83 -3.30 2.92 2.54
N ASP A 84 -2.48 3.77 1.92
CA ASP A 84 -1.61 3.38 0.81
C ASP A 84 -0.66 2.22 1.18
N SER A 85 -0.02 2.29 2.33
CA SER A 85 0.85 1.21 2.80
C SER A 85 0.08 -0.09 3.05
N VAL A 86 -1.15 0.00 3.56
CA VAL A 86 -2.04 -1.15 3.77
C VAL A 86 -2.50 -1.71 2.43
N TRP A 87 -2.91 -0.85 1.49
CA TRP A 87 -3.26 -1.23 0.12
C TRP A 87 -2.13 -1.99 -0.56
N GLU A 88 -0.93 -1.42 -0.58
CA GLU A 88 0.24 -2.08 -1.18
C GLU A 88 0.53 -3.44 -0.56
N LEU A 89 0.34 -3.60 0.76
CA LEU A 89 0.54 -4.88 1.42
C LEU A 89 -0.44 -5.94 0.91
N TYR A 90 -1.74 -5.59 0.77
CA TYR A 90 -2.75 -6.50 0.24
C TYR A 90 -2.44 -6.89 -1.21
N VAL A 91 -2.10 -5.93 -2.06
CA VAL A 91 -1.75 -6.19 -3.47
C VAL A 91 -0.51 -7.09 -3.57
N ARG A 92 0.56 -6.77 -2.84
CA ARG A 92 1.79 -7.57 -2.86
C ARG A 92 1.54 -8.99 -2.37
N ARG A 93 0.78 -9.16 -1.30
CA ARG A 93 0.38 -10.46 -0.77
C ARG A 93 -0.42 -11.25 -1.81
N ARG A 94 -1.39 -10.63 -2.47
CA ARG A 94 -2.26 -11.27 -3.47
C ARG A 94 -1.49 -11.92 -4.60
N PHE A 95 -0.41 -11.30 -5.06
CA PHE A 95 0.39 -11.78 -6.17
C PHE A 95 1.64 -12.57 -5.77
N PHE A 96 1.94 -12.68 -4.48
CA PHE A 96 3.12 -13.37 -3.98
C PHE A 96 3.08 -14.87 -4.26
N ALA A 97 1.95 -15.51 -4.11
CA ALA A 97 1.74 -16.93 -4.39
C ALA A 97 0.83 -17.13 -5.64
N PRO A 98 1.05 -18.16 -6.46
CA PRO A 98 2.21 -19.04 -6.49
C PRO A 98 3.50 -18.33 -6.92
N PRO A 99 4.70 -18.92 -6.68
CA PRO A 99 5.97 -18.31 -7.07
C PRO A 99 6.03 -17.93 -8.55
N LYS A 100 6.56 -16.76 -8.84
CA LYS A 100 6.67 -16.16 -10.19
C LYS A 100 8.08 -15.64 -10.43
N ARG A 101 8.41 -15.35 -11.69
CA ARG A 101 9.61 -14.57 -11.99
C ARG A 101 9.47 -13.17 -11.37
N THR A 102 10.55 -12.63 -10.81
CA THR A 102 10.55 -11.33 -10.12
C THR A 102 9.99 -10.20 -10.99
N SER A 103 10.33 -10.15 -12.29
CA SER A 103 9.78 -9.16 -13.21
C SER A 103 8.25 -9.27 -13.33
N GLN A 104 7.74 -10.49 -13.52
CA GLN A 104 6.31 -10.74 -13.62
C GLN A 104 5.57 -10.35 -12.33
N TYR A 105 6.15 -10.64 -11.17
CA TYR A 105 5.59 -10.23 -9.89
C TYR A 105 5.52 -8.70 -9.77
N TYR A 106 6.60 -8.00 -10.13
CA TYR A 106 6.63 -6.54 -10.13
C TYR A 106 5.62 -5.92 -11.09
N ASP A 107 5.49 -6.46 -12.29
CA ASP A 107 4.52 -5.96 -13.28
C ASP A 107 3.08 -6.09 -12.77
N LEU A 108 2.72 -7.24 -12.19
CA LEU A 108 1.40 -7.46 -11.58
C LEU A 108 1.13 -6.51 -10.42
N VAL A 109 2.07 -6.38 -9.49
CA VAL A 109 1.92 -5.45 -8.36
C VAL A 109 1.80 -4.01 -8.86
N THR A 110 2.69 -3.60 -9.78
CA THR A 110 2.71 -2.22 -10.29
C THR A 110 1.43 -1.89 -11.04
N SER A 111 0.82 -2.84 -11.75
CA SER A 111 -0.46 -2.61 -12.45
C SER A 111 -1.60 -2.32 -11.48
N GLU A 112 -1.59 -2.92 -10.28
CA GLU A 112 -2.69 -2.78 -9.32
C GLU A 112 -2.52 -1.63 -8.31
N VAL A 113 -1.28 -1.20 -8.05
CA VAL A 113 -1.05 -0.07 -7.13
C VAL A 113 -1.17 1.31 -7.80
N ARG A 114 -1.46 1.37 -9.09
CA ARG A 114 -1.62 2.64 -9.82
C ARG A 114 -2.92 3.33 -9.45
N ALA A 115 -2.92 4.66 -9.52
CA ALA A 115 -4.10 5.48 -9.25
C ALA A 115 -5.28 5.11 -10.15
N GLU A 116 -5.03 4.73 -11.40
CA GLU A 116 -6.05 4.30 -12.36
C GLU A 116 -6.72 2.98 -11.95
N SER A 117 -5.98 2.09 -11.31
CA SER A 117 -6.53 0.84 -10.78
C SER A 117 -7.32 1.09 -9.50
N GLN A 118 -6.80 1.93 -8.61
CA GLN A 118 -7.50 2.35 -7.39
C GLN A 118 -8.82 3.08 -7.72
N GLU A 119 -8.85 3.92 -8.77
CA GLU A 119 -10.09 4.55 -9.25
C GLU A 119 -11.13 3.50 -9.66
N ARG A 120 -10.76 2.48 -10.44
CA ARG A 120 -11.67 1.37 -10.83
C ARG A 120 -12.23 0.62 -9.62
N TYR A 121 -11.40 0.35 -8.62
CA TYR A 121 -11.83 -0.31 -7.39
C TYR A 121 -12.77 0.58 -6.57
N LEU A 122 -12.50 1.89 -6.52
CA LEU A 122 -13.45 2.83 -5.90
C LEU A 122 -14.78 2.83 -6.62
N GLU A 123 -14.80 2.87 -7.95
CA GLU A 123 -16.01 2.79 -8.76
C GLU A 123 -16.80 1.51 -8.46
N GLN A 124 -16.13 0.37 -8.36
CA GLN A 124 -16.74 -0.91 -7.98
C GLN A 124 -17.37 -0.85 -6.58
N LEU A 125 -16.71 -0.24 -5.61
CA LEU A 125 -17.20 -0.12 -4.24
C LEU A 125 -18.45 0.77 -4.16
N VAL A 126 -18.48 1.88 -4.90
CA VAL A 126 -19.60 2.85 -4.82
C VAL A 126 -20.78 2.51 -5.72
N ALA A 127 -20.62 1.60 -6.69
CA ALA A 127 -21.66 1.21 -7.64
C ALA A 127 -22.84 0.44 -7.01
N GLY A 128 -22.65 -0.14 -5.81
CA GLY A 128 -23.62 -0.98 -5.13
C GLY A 128 -23.91 -0.54 -3.69
N PRO A 129 -24.79 -1.27 -3.00
CA PRO A 129 -25.17 -0.99 -1.60
C PRO A 129 -24.14 -1.54 -0.59
N PHE A 130 -22.91 -1.82 -1.00
CA PHE A 130 -21.89 -2.49 -0.18
C PHE A 130 -21.36 -1.60 0.94
N LEU A 131 -21.19 -0.30 0.65
CA LEU A 131 -20.63 0.66 1.58
C LEU A 131 -21.69 1.22 2.53
N SER A 132 -21.32 1.44 3.79
CA SER A 132 -22.15 2.14 4.76
C SER A 132 -22.20 3.65 4.47
N PRO A 133 -23.19 4.38 5.01
CA PRO A 133 -23.23 5.84 4.91
C PRO A 133 -21.97 6.52 5.45
N GLU A 134 -21.42 6.00 6.55
CA GLU A 134 -20.16 6.51 7.13
C GLU A 134 -18.99 6.32 6.18
N GLU A 135 -18.87 5.15 5.54
CA GLU A 135 -17.80 4.88 4.57
C GLU A 135 -17.88 5.79 3.34
N HIS A 136 -19.11 6.08 2.87
CA HIS A 136 -19.31 7.09 1.84
C HIS A 136 -18.86 8.49 2.28
N ASP A 137 -19.05 8.85 3.54
CA ASP A 137 -18.58 10.13 4.09
C ASP A 137 -17.08 10.19 4.18
N ILE A 138 -16.40 9.09 4.52
CA ILE A 138 -14.94 8.99 4.53
C ILE A 138 -14.38 9.14 3.12
N ILE A 139 -14.96 8.46 2.14
CA ILE A 139 -14.56 8.58 0.71
C ILE A 139 -14.68 10.04 0.26
N ARG A 140 -15.81 10.69 0.55
CA ARG A 140 -16.04 12.10 0.21
C ARG A 140 -15.03 13.02 0.89
N TRP A 141 -14.70 12.74 2.15
CA TRP A 141 -13.70 13.49 2.89
C TRP A 141 -12.30 13.34 2.26
N GLY A 142 -11.89 12.12 1.87
CA GLY A 142 -10.66 11.86 1.13
C GLY A 142 -10.62 12.61 -0.22
N ASN A 143 -11.72 12.58 -0.98
CA ASN A 143 -11.82 13.27 -2.26
C ASN A 143 -11.66 14.80 -2.15
N ASN A 144 -12.14 15.37 -1.05
CA ASN A 144 -12.08 16.82 -0.77
C ASN A 144 -10.80 17.24 -0.03
N ALA A 145 -9.89 16.32 0.22
CA ALA A 145 -8.65 16.61 0.91
C ALA A 145 -7.79 17.63 0.15
N LYS A 146 -7.13 18.50 0.89
CA LYS A 146 -6.15 19.46 0.32
C LYS A 146 -4.85 18.71 0.02
N ILE A 147 -4.74 18.19 -1.19
CA ILE A 147 -3.59 17.42 -1.68
C ILE A 147 -2.83 18.21 -2.75
N THR A 148 -1.51 18.05 -2.78
CA THR A 148 -0.70 18.53 -3.89
C THR A 148 -0.70 17.48 -4.99
N ILE A 149 -1.36 17.78 -6.11
CA ILE A 149 -1.43 16.87 -7.25
C ILE A 149 -0.08 16.86 -7.97
N PRO A 150 0.57 15.71 -8.14
CA PRO A 150 1.83 15.61 -8.88
C PRO A 150 1.69 16.13 -10.31
N LYS A 151 2.75 16.77 -10.85
CA LYS A 151 2.73 17.38 -12.19
C LYS A 151 2.22 16.45 -13.30
N ARG A 152 2.52 15.14 -13.23
CA ARG A 152 2.04 14.15 -14.21
C ARG A 152 0.51 14.00 -14.24
N PHE A 153 -0.17 14.30 -13.12
CA PHE A 153 -1.62 14.28 -13.00
C PHE A 153 -2.26 15.68 -13.15
N SER A 154 -1.46 16.73 -13.16
CA SER A 154 -1.97 18.10 -13.26
C SER A 154 -2.26 18.55 -14.69
N GLN A 155 -1.79 17.81 -15.71
CA GLN A 155 -1.90 18.20 -17.13
C GLN A 155 -3.30 18.03 -17.72
N SER A 156 -4.19 17.26 -17.07
CA SER A 156 -5.60 17.17 -17.48
C SER A 156 -6.49 17.01 -16.25
N GLY A 157 -7.69 17.58 -16.32
CA GLY A 157 -8.68 17.47 -15.24
C GLY A 157 -9.04 16.02 -14.90
N LYS A 158 -9.04 15.13 -15.90
CA LYS A 158 -9.28 13.69 -15.70
C LYS A 158 -8.21 13.04 -14.82
N HIS A 159 -6.94 13.30 -15.09
CA HIS A 159 -5.86 12.75 -14.27
C HIS A 159 -5.89 13.28 -12.83
N ALA A 160 -6.27 14.53 -12.63
CA ALA A 160 -6.45 15.08 -11.28
C ALA A 160 -7.59 14.37 -10.53
N GLN A 161 -8.66 14.01 -11.22
CA GLN A 161 -9.78 13.25 -10.67
C GLN A 161 -9.35 11.83 -10.29
N THR A 162 -8.64 11.12 -11.17
CA THR A 162 -8.06 9.80 -10.89
C THR A 162 -7.20 9.81 -9.63
N TYR A 163 -6.34 10.83 -9.48
CA TYR A 163 -5.51 10.97 -8.29
C TYR A 163 -6.33 11.21 -7.00
N ARG A 164 -7.43 12.00 -7.09
CA ARG A 164 -8.34 12.20 -5.97
C ARG A 164 -9.11 10.94 -5.62
N ALA A 165 -9.54 10.17 -6.62
CA ALA A 165 -10.21 8.89 -6.41
C ALA A 165 -9.28 7.90 -5.69
N ALA A 166 -8.02 7.82 -6.09
CA ALA A 166 -7.00 7.02 -5.40
C ALA A 166 -6.84 7.46 -3.94
N THR A 167 -6.70 8.76 -3.68
CA THR A 167 -6.62 9.28 -2.30
C THR A 167 -7.87 8.95 -1.49
N SER A 168 -9.04 8.89 -2.12
CA SER A 168 -10.31 8.58 -1.45
C SER A 168 -10.38 7.14 -0.95
N ILE A 169 -10.01 6.17 -1.80
CA ILE A 169 -10.00 4.76 -1.40
C ILE A 169 -8.91 4.49 -0.36
N GLU A 170 -7.75 5.10 -0.51
CA GLU A 170 -6.67 5.02 0.49
C GLU A 170 -7.12 5.59 1.85
N CYS A 171 -7.83 6.73 1.85
CA CYS A 171 -8.39 7.32 3.06
C CYS A 171 -9.37 6.36 3.76
N LEU A 172 -10.26 5.71 2.99
CA LEU A 172 -11.18 4.70 3.52
C LEU A 172 -10.41 3.52 4.14
N ILE A 173 -9.40 3.00 3.44
CA ILE A 173 -8.59 1.87 3.91
C ILE A 173 -7.82 2.23 5.17
N GLY A 174 -7.21 3.41 5.24
CA GLY A 174 -6.52 3.88 6.43
C GLY A 174 -7.47 4.08 7.61
N PHE A 175 -8.66 4.59 7.37
CA PHE A 175 -9.71 4.73 8.38
C PHE A 175 -10.13 3.36 8.94
N LEU A 176 -10.48 2.42 8.07
CA LEU A 176 -10.89 1.07 8.48
C LEU A 176 -9.77 0.29 9.16
N TYR A 177 -8.52 0.48 8.74
CA TYR A 177 -7.37 -0.12 9.43
C TYR A 177 -7.29 0.30 10.89
N LEU A 178 -7.61 1.57 11.19
CA LEU A 178 -7.55 2.11 12.55
C LEU A 178 -8.80 1.80 13.39
N THR A 179 -9.96 1.62 12.75
CA THR A 179 -11.26 1.52 13.45
C THR A 179 -11.87 0.14 13.41
N ASP A 180 -11.79 -0.57 12.28
CA ASP A 180 -12.40 -1.89 12.09
C ASP A 180 -11.61 -2.73 11.08
N ALA A 181 -10.62 -3.46 11.58
CA ALA A 181 -9.78 -4.35 10.77
C ALA A 181 -10.57 -5.50 10.12
N GLN A 182 -11.70 -5.93 10.72
CA GLN A 182 -12.54 -6.97 10.15
C GLN A 182 -13.30 -6.42 8.94
N ARG A 183 -13.86 -5.22 9.06
CA ARG A 183 -14.52 -4.53 7.95
C ARG A 183 -13.53 -4.20 6.82
N LEU A 184 -12.32 -3.76 7.16
CA LEU A 184 -11.25 -3.59 6.16
C LEU A 184 -11.05 -4.88 5.35
N HIS A 185 -10.89 -6.01 6.04
CA HIS A 185 -10.69 -7.29 5.36
C HIS A 185 -11.87 -7.65 4.45
N HIS A 186 -13.09 -7.37 4.89
CA HIS A 186 -14.30 -7.57 4.10
C HIS A 186 -14.32 -6.69 2.84
N VAL A 187 -13.92 -5.42 2.96
CA VAL A 187 -13.78 -4.51 1.80
C VAL A 187 -12.73 -5.05 0.81
N MET A 188 -11.56 -5.47 1.31
CA MET A 188 -10.49 -6.02 0.46
C MET A 188 -10.89 -7.32 -0.22
N ASN A 189 -11.67 -8.18 0.44
CA ASN A 189 -12.24 -9.39 -0.18
C ASN A 189 -13.24 -9.03 -1.29
N TYR A 190 -14.13 -8.07 -1.05
CA TYR A 190 -15.14 -7.65 -2.02
C TYR A 190 -14.52 -7.15 -3.34
N ILE A 191 -13.41 -6.45 -3.26
CA ILE A 191 -12.67 -6.00 -4.46
C ILE A 191 -11.66 -7.02 -5.00
N GLY A 192 -11.60 -8.23 -4.42
CA GLY A 192 -10.76 -9.33 -4.90
C GLY A 192 -9.28 -9.26 -4.50
N LEU A 193 -8.92 -8.39 -3.57
CA LEU A 193 -7.55 -8.25 -3.05
C LEU A 193 -7.33 -8.95 -1.71
N GLY A 194 -8.38 -9.45 -1.08
CA GLY A 194 -8.31 -10.21 0.17
C GLY A 194 -7.80 -11.64 0.01
N ASP A 195 -8.03 -12.47 1.01
CA ASP A 195 -7.83 -13.92 0.93
C ASP A 195 -8.90 -14.43 -0.03
N GLY A 196 -8.51 -14.89 -1.21
CA GLY A 196 -9.45 -15.31 -2.24
C GLY A 196 -10.63 -16.11 -1.66
N ALA A 197 -11.83 -15.89 -2.16
CA ALA A 197 -12.99 -16.65 -1.77
C ALA A 197 -12.62 -18.13 -1.73
N GLU A 198 -12.74 -18.73 -0.55
CA GLU A 198 -12.86 -20.16 -0.44
C GLU A 198 -14.12 -20.50 -1.24
N GLY A 199 -13.91 -21.00 -2.47
CA GLY A 199 -14.95 -21.51 -3.33
C GLY A 199 -15.36 -22.90 -2.90
#